data_c9dc9343084d856d34599b9e31f43930
#
_entry.id   c9dc9343084d856d34599b9e31f43930
#
_cell.length_a   1.000
_cell.length_b   1.000
_cell.length_c   1.000
_cell.angle_alpha   90.00
_cell.angle_beta   90.00
_cell.angle_gamma   90.00
#
_symmetry.space_group_name_H-M   'P 1'
#
loop_
_entity.id
_entity.type
_entity.pdbx_description
1 polymer ?
#
loop_
_entity_poly.entity_id
_entity_poly.type
_entity_poly.pdbx_seq_one_letter_code
_entity_poly.pdbx_strand_id
1 'polypeptide(L)'
;MSFSILKQIGDAQKKKAVVDVRSGDTVKVTQKIKEGSKFRLQTFEGVVIRVDRKNSHTERIVVRKVTSGVGVEKSYLVHSPLVEKIEITKRAKVRRNNLSYLRQRSGKSARLKGKDFDRAAVNDVTVAEEPVEEAPAEAEKAEEKATEVEAPVEEKVEEVKAEAEEAKAETEEKAEEKTEA
;
A
#
# COMPACT_ATOMS: atom_id res chain seq x y z
N MET A 1 -1.97 27.94 16.56
CA MET A 1 -0.79 27.07 16.34
C MET A 1 -1.13 25.62 16.01
N SER A 2 -2.19 25.00 16.55
CA SER A 2 -2.51 23.59 16.31
C SER A 2 -2.87 23.22 14.86
N PHE A 3 -3.53 24.12 14.10
CA PHE A 3 -3.94 23.83 12.72
C PHE A 3 -2.76 23.68 11.74
N SER A 4 -1.71 24.46 11.92
CA SER A 4 -0.50 24.36 11.07
C SER A 4 0.25 23.04 11.27
N ILE A 5 0.31 22.58 12.52
CA ILE A 5 0.94 21.28 12.87
C ILE A 5 0.15 20.11 12.27
N LEU A 6 -1.18 20.14 12.39
CA LEU A 6 -2.04 19.12 11.80
C LEU A 6 -1.91 19.08 10.27
N LYS A 7 -1.77 20.24 9.62
CA LYS A 7 -1.54 20.31 8.19
C LYS A 7 -0.18 19.71 7.80
N GLN A 8 0.88 20.02 8.52
CA GLN A 8 2.21 19.46 8.28
C GLN A 8 2.24 17.94 8.40
N ILE A 9 1.62 17.39 9.48
CA ILE A 9 1.50 15.93 9.65
C ILE A 9 0.69 15.31 8.52
N GLY A 10 -0.42 15.94 8.13
CA GLY A 10 -1.26 15.46 7.03
C GLY A 10 -0.52 15.48 5.68
N ASP A 11 0.27 16.51 5.41
CA ASP A 11 1.05 16.62 4.18
C ASP A 11 2.20 15.59 4.14
N ALA A 12 2.82 15.29 5.28
CA ALA A 12 3.84 14.25 5.39
C ALA A 12 3.28 12.82 5.11
N GLN A 13 1.99 12.59 5.37
CA GLN A 13 1.34 11.29 5.12
C GLN A 13 0.82 11.13 3.68
N LYS A 14 0.87 12.18 2.86
CA LYS A 14 0.46 12.08 1.45
C LYS A 14 1.45 11.23 0.66
N LYS A 15 0.90 10.39 -0.20
CA LYS A 15 1.70 9.72 -1.24
C LYS A 15 2.20 10.75 -2.23
N LYS A 16 3.48 10.71 -2.55
CA LYS A 16 4.11 11.63 -3.51
C LYS A 16 3.60 11.43 -4.94
N ALA A 17 3.37 10.16 -5.33
CA ALA A 17 2.95 9.77 -6.66
C ALA A 17 1.47 9.33 -6.65
N VAL A 18 0.57 10.21 -7.06
CA VAL A 18 -0.87 9.93 -7.16
C VAL A 18 -1.43 10.50 -8.44
N VAL A 19 -2.22 9.69 -9.14
CA VAL A 19 -2.91 10.07 -10.38
C VAL A 19 -4.04 11.05 -10.08
N ASP A 20 -4.20 12.12 -10.89
CA ASP A 20 -5.30 13.09 -10.78
C ASP A 20 -6.61 12.48 -11.26
N VAL A 21 -7.35 11.88 -10.33
CA VAL A 21 -8.64 11.26 -10.58
C VAL A 21 -9.75 12.30 -10.57
N ARG A 22 -10.67 12.21 -11.54
CA ARG A 22 -11.84 13.09 -11.67
C ARG A 22 -13.13 12.29 -11.67
N SER A 23 -14.21 12.93 -11.27
CA SER A 23 -15.55 12.34 -11.41
C SER A 23 -15.84 12.04 -12.87
N GLY A 24 -16.38 10.83 -13.15
CA GLY A 24 -16.62 10.35 -14.49
C GLY A 24 -15.48 9.50 -15.09
N ASP A 25 -14.30 9.49 -14.48
CA ASP A 25 -13.22 8.62 -14.91
C ASP A 25 -13.55 7.16 -14.55
N THR A 26 -13.22 6.23 -15.44
CA THR A 26 -13.22 4.80 -15.12
C THR A 26 -11.85 4.45 -14.58
N VAL A 27 -11.80 3.97 -13.36
CA VAL A 27 -10.56 3.66 -12.64
C VAL A 27 -10.50 2.20 -12.24
N LYS A 28 -9.29 1.68 -12.23
CA LYS A 28 -8.94 0.38 -11.66
C LYS A 28 -8.13 0.62 -10.39
N VAL A 29 -8.71 0.30 -9.25
CA VAL A 29 -8.09 0.46 -7.93
C VAL A 29 -7.58 -0.88 -7.44
N THR A 30 -6.30 -0.98 -7.13
CA THR A 30 -5.68 -2.16 -6.53
C THR A 30 -5.53 -1.92 -5.03
N GLN A 31 -6.18 -2.76 -4.23
CA GLN A 31 -6.20 -2.68 -2.78
C GLN A 31 -5.55 -3.92 -2.15
N LYS A 32 -4.76 -3.72 -1.09
CA LYS A 32 -4.24 -4.78 -0.23
C LYS A 32 -5.27 -5.16 0.82
N ILE A 33 -5.66 -6.44 0.86
CA ILE A 33 -6.56 -6.98 1.87
C ILE A 33 -5.78 -7.96 2.72
N LYS A 34 -5.89 -7.82 4.04
CA LYS A 34 -5.29 -8.75 4.99
C LYS A 34 -6.25 -9.91 5.24
N GLU A 35 -5.79 -11.13 4.94
CA GLU A 35 -6.51 -12.38 5.23
C GLU A 35 -5.66 -13.22 6.20
N GLY A 36 -6.00 -13.15 7.49
CA GLY A 36 -5.19 -13.77 8.54
C GLY A 36 -3.77 -13.19 8.59
N SER A 37 -2.76 -14.02 8.34
CA SER A 37 -1.35 -13.62 8.30
C SER A 37 -0.85 -13.17 6.92
N LYS A 38 -1.63 -13.38 5.86
CA LYS A 38 -1.23 -13.08 4.47
C LYS A 38 -1.93 -11.84 3.94
N PHE A 39 -1.30 -11.19 2.95
CA PHE A 39 -1.90 -10.09 2.21
C PHE A 39 -2.26 -10.56 0.80
N ARG A 40 -3.46 -10.17 0.34
CA ARG A 40 -3.92 -10.41 -1.03
C ARG A 40 -4.22 -9.07 -1.70
N LEU A 41 -3.85 -8.97 -2.98
CA LEU A 41 -4.23 -7.84 -3.83
C LEU A 41 -5.60 -8.10 -4.44
N GLN A 42 -6.50 -7.13 -4.30
CA GLN A 42 -7.79 -7.15 -4.95
C GLN A 42 -7.95 -5.91 -5.81
N THR A 43 -8.37 -6.10 -7.05
CA THR A 43 -8.66 -5.02 -7.98
C THR A 43 -10.16 -4.75 -8.05
N PHE A 44 -10.53 -3.47 -8.09
CA PHE A 44 -11.89 -3.02 -8.29
C PHE A 44 -11.92 -2.00 -9.42
N GLU A 45 -12.59 -2.33 -10.52
CA GLU A 45 -12.74 -1.44 -11.66
C GLU A 45 -14.17 -0.88 -11.71
N GLY A 46 -14.27 0.43 -11.88
CA GLY A 46 -15.57 1.09 -11.95
C GLY A 46 -15.46 2.57 -12.28
N VAL A 47 -16.62 3.22 -12.36
CA VAL A 47 -16.72 4.66 -12.65
C VAL A 47 -16.68 5.45 -11.35
N VAL A 48 -15.89 6.52 -11.32
CA VAL A 48 -15.82 7.45 -10.20
C VAL A 48 -17.08 8.33 -10.20
N ILE A 49 -17.89 8.18 -9.16
CA ILE A 49 -19.12 8.98 -9.00
C ILE A 49 -18.80 10.33 -8.36
N ARG A 50 -17.89 10.36 -7.43
CA ARG A 50 -17.55 11.55 -6.65
C ARG A 50 -16.12 11.52 -6.17
N VAL A 51 -15.51 12.69 -6.15
CA VAL A 51 -14.22 12.95 -5.52
C VAL A 51 -14.43 13.97 -4.41
N ASP A 52 -14.07 13.61 -3.20
CA ASP A 52 -14.19 14.46 -2.02
C ASP A 52 -12.80 14.92 -1.58
N ARG A 53 -12.70 16.17 -1.13
CA ARG A 53 -11.49 16.77 -0.53
C ARG A 53 -10.24 16.61 -1.40
N LYS A 54 -10.36 16.90 -2.68
CA LYS A 54 -9.27 16.84 -3.64
C LYS A 54 -8.03 17.59 -3.12
N ASN A 55 -6.85 17.04 -3.38
CA ASN A 55 -5.54 17.57 -2.94
C ASN A 55 -5.32 17.59 -1.41
N SER A 56 -6.19 16.96 -0.64
CA SER A 56 -6.01 16.79 0.81
C SER A 56 -5.49 15.39 1.14
N HIS A 57 -4.80 15.23 2.28
CA HIS A 57 -4.42 13.91 2.79
C HIS A 57 -5.62 12.97 3.00
N THR A 58 -6.83 13.54 3.19
CA THR A 58 -8.09 12.81 3.30
C THR A 58 -8.87 12.72 1.99
N GLU A 59 -8.21 12.90 0.85
CA GLU A 59 -8.84 12.74 -0.45
C GLU A 59 -9.47 11.37 -0.59
N ARG A 60 -10.77 11.37 -0.99
CA ARG A 60 -11.56 10.16 -1.11
C ARG A 60 -12.25 10.12 -2.45
N ILE A 61 -12.18 8.98 -3.10
CA ILE A 61 -12.92 8.68 -4.32
C ILE A 61 -13.99 7.63 -4.04
N VAL A 62 -15.17 7.80 -4.64
CA VAL A 62 -16.26 6.84 -4.59
C VAL A 62 -16.40 6.22 -5.98
N VAL A 63 -16.13 4.92 -6.07
CA VAL A 63 -16.14 4.15 -7.31
C VAL A 63 -17.35 3.23 -7.34
N ARG A 64 -18.10 3.26 -8.45
CA ARG A 64 -19.29 2.43 -8.69
C ARG A 64 -19.05 1.45 -9.82
N LYS A 65 -19.43 0.21 -9.60
CA LYS A 65 -19.50 -0.86 -10.59
C LYS A 65 -20.88 -1.51 -10.55
N VAL A 66 -21.41 -1.89 -11.68
CA VAL A 66 -22.63 -2.72 -11.76
C VAL A 66 -22.18 -4.16 -12.06
N THR A 67 -22.51 -5.09 -11.16
CA THR A 67 -22.19 -6.51 -11.30
C THR A 67 -23.49 -7.30 -11.14
N SER A 68 -23.82 -8.13 -12.14
CA SER A 68 -25.04 -8.96 -12.12
C SER A 68 -26.33 -8.15 -11.86
N GLY A 69 -26.43 -6.94 -12.43
CA GLY A 69 -27.57 -6.04 -12.23
C GLY A 69 -27.55 -5.24 -10.92
N VAL A 70 -26.68 -5.56 -9.99
CA VAL A 70 -26.55 -4.86 -8.70
C VAL A 70 -25.43 -3.81 -8.77
N GLY A 71 -25.76 -2.58 -8.34
CA GLY A 71 -24.78 -1.49 -8.26
C GLY A 71 -23.98 -1.55 -6.94
N VAL A 72 -22.70 -1.81 -7.03
CA VAL A 72 -21.77 -1.83 -5.89
C VAL A 72 -20.96 -0.55 -5.89
N GLU A 73 -20.88 0.12 -4.72
CA GLU A 73 -20.08 1.32 -4.52
C GLU A 73 -19.04 1.06 -3.43
N LYS A 74 -17.80 1.43 -3.73
CA LYS A 74 -16.70 1.40 -2.75
C LYS A 74 -16.05 2.78 -2.65
N SER A 75 -15.76 3.20 -1.44
CA SER A 75 -15.03 4.43 -1.15
C SER A 75 -13.58 4.10 -0.84
N TYR A 76 -12.66 4.79 -1.48
CA TYR A 76 -11.22 4.62 -1.27
C TYR A 76 -10.61 5.95 -0.85
N LEU A 77 -9.79 5.91 0.19
CA LEU A 77 -8.89 7.01 0.56
C LEU A 77 -7.64 6.89 -0.32
N VAL A 78 -7.40 7.89 -1.13
CA VAL A 78 -6.34 7.86 -2.15
C VAL A 78 -4.95 7.65 -1.53
N HIS A 79 -4.68 8.35 -0.44
CA HIS A 79 -3.40 8.29 0.28
C HIS A 79 -3.27 7.15 1.29
N SER A 80 -4.31 6.28 1.42
CA SER A 80 -4.27 5.13 2.32
C SER A 80 -3.16 4.14 1.94
N PRO A 81 -2.43 3.56 2.90
CA PRO A 81 -1.45 2.50 2.65
C PRO A 81 -2.08 1.21 2.12
N LEU A 82 -3.38 1.00 2.35
CA LEU A 82 -4.12 -0.14 1.83
C LEU A 82 -4.37 -0.04 0.32
N VAL A 83 -4.43 1.16 -0.25
CA VAL A 83 -4.53 1.37 -1.70
C VAL A 83 -3.13 1.35 -2.27
N GLU A 84 -2.82 0.39 -3.11
CA GLU A 84 -1.50 0.28 -3.73
C GLU A 84 -1.38 1.16 -4.97
N LYS A 85 -2.28 0.96 -5.93
CA LYS A 85 -2.25 1.64 -7.22
C LYS A 85 -3.65 2.05 -7.68
N ILE A 86 -3.74 3.20 -8.32
CA ILE A 86 -4.94 3.69 -8.99
C ILE A 86 -4.57 3.96 -10.44
N GLU A 87 -5.25 3.32 -11.38
CA GLU A 87 -5.04 3.50 -12.82
C GLU A 87 -6.31 4.03 -13.46
N ILE A 88 -6.20 5.04 -14.31
CA ILE A 88 -7.30 5.55 -15.12
C ILE A 88 -7.36 4.74 -16.42
N THR A 89 -8.46 4.02 -16.61
CA THR A 89 -8.70 3.22 -17.82
C THR A 89 -9.36 4.03 -18.92
N LYS A 90 -10.36 4.86 -18.54
CA LYS A 90 -11.11 5.71 -19.47
C LYS A 90 -11.45 7.03 -18.81
N ARG A 91 -11.49 8.09 -19.58
CA ARG A 91 -11.92 9.42 -19.12
C ARG A 91 -13.23 9.82 -19.81
N ALA A 92 -14.15 10.42 -19.07
CA ALA A 92 -15.42 10.86 -19.61
C ALA A 92 -15.64 12.36 -19.37
N LYS A 93 -16.33 13.01 -20.32
CA LYS A 93 -16.72 14.42 -20.18
C LYS A 93 -17.95 14.54 -19.30
N VAL A 94 -17.79 15.12 -18.12
CA VAL A 94 -18.87 15.41 -17.18
C VAL A 94 -18.90 16.89 -16.81
N ARG A 95 -20.08 17.38 -16.39
CA ARG A 95 -20.28 18.78 -15.98
C ARG A 95 -20.37 18.96 -14.46
N ARG A 96 -20.61 17.88 -13.73
CA ARG A 96 -20.79 17.89 -12.26
C ARG A 96 -19.72 17.05 -11.59
N ASN A 97 -19.31 17.46 -10.40
CA ASN A 97 -18.41 16.66 -9.58
C ASN A 97 -19.13 15.47 -8.94
N ASN A 98 -20.41 15.60 -8.59
CA ASN A 98 -21.20 14.52 -8.02
C ASN A 98 -22.14 13.92 -9.06
N LEU A 99 -21.94 12.65 -9.38
CA LEU A 99 -22.69 11.89 -10.38
C LEU A 99 -23.66 10.88 -9.73
N SER A 100 -24.21 11.21 -8.55
CA SER A 100 -25.12 10.32 -7.82
C SER A 100 -26.37 9.92 -8.62
N TYR A 101 -26.77 10.71 -9.62
CA TYR A 101 -27.87 10.39 -10.52
C TYR A 101 -27.64 9.09 -11.33
N LEU A 102 -26.39 8.64 -11.48
CA LEU A 102 -26.07 7.37 -12.14
C LEU A 102 -26.61 6.15 -11.37
N ARG A 103 -26.95 6.32 -10.09
CA ARG A 103 -27.58 5.26 -9.29
C ARG A 103 -28.95 4.88 -9.80
N GLN A 104 -29.69 5.85 -10.31
CA GLN A 104 -31.06 5.68 -10.83
C GLN A 104 -31.08 5.31 -12.32
N ARG A 105 -29.96 5.46 -13.02
CA ARG A 105 -29.87 5.22 -14.45
C ARG A 105 -29.29 3.84 -14.73
N SER A 106 -29.84 3.16 -15.72
CA SER A 106 -29.39 1.85 -16.20
C SER A 106 -29.26 1.81 -17.73
N GLY A 107 -28.54 0.82 -18.25
CA GLY A 107 -28.39 0.61 -19.68
C GLY A 107 -27.76 1.79 -20.43
N LYS A 108 -28.35 2.20 -21.53
CA LYS A 108 -27.84 3.28 -22.41
C LYS A 108 -27.77 4.64 -21.70
N SER A 109 -28.70 4.94 -20.79
CA SER A 109 -28.78 6.22 -20.07
C SER A 109 -27.69 6.40 -19.01
N ALA A 110 -27.05 5.30 -18.56
CA ALA A 110 -25.94 5.31 -17.62
C ALA A 110 -24.59 5.47 -18.30
N ARG A 111 -24.50 5.37 -19.62
CA ARG A 111 -23.24 5.49 -20.36
C ARG A 111 -22.81 6.96 -20.44
N LEU A 112 -21.58 7.23 -20.02
CA LEU A 112 -20.94 8.53 -20.14
C LEU A 112 -20.26 8.66 -21.50
N LYS A 113 -20.24 9.87 -22.07
CA LYS A 113 -19.49 10.16 -23.29
C LYS A 113 -17.99 10.14 -22.99
N GLY A 114 -17.27 9.28 -23.68
CA GLY A 114 -15.80 9.23 -23.56
C GLY A 114 -15.15 10.54 -24.04
N LYS A 115 -13.98 10.81 -23.49
CA LYS A 115 -13.05 11.84 -23.92
C LYS A 115 -11.73 11.16 -24.22
N ASP A 116 -11.14 11.49 -25.36
CA ASP A 116 -9.81 11.00 -25.68
C ASP A 116 -8.80 11.56 -24.68
N PHE A 117 -7.92 10.71 -24.20
CA PHE A 117 -6.82 11.07 -23.30
C PHE A 117 -5.67 10.09 -23.48
N ASP A 118 -4.47 10.56 -23.27
CA ASP A 118 -3.29 9.72 -23.25
C ASP A 118 -3.23 8.95 -21.94
N ARG A 119 -3.47 7.62 -22.03
CA ARG A 119 -3.50 6.75 -20.87
C ARG A 119 -2.13 6.56 -20.24
N ALA A 120 -1.06 6.48 -21.05
CA ALA A 120 0.28 6.31 -20.55
C ALA A 120 0.70 7.55 -19.76
N ALA A 121 0.64 8.73 -20.38
CA ALA A 121 1.04 9.98 -19.75
C ALA A 121 0.29 10.33 -18.45
N VAL A 122 -0.98 9.90 -18.33
CA VAL A 122 -1.78 10.17 -17.12
C VAL A 122 -1.49 9.19 -15.99
N ASN A 123 -1.15 7.93 -16.31
CA ASN A 123 -0.86 6.90 -15.32
C ASN A 123 0.61 6.82 -14.95
N ASP A 124 1.51 7.38 -15.78
CA ASP A 124 2.94 7.48 -15.49
C ASP A 124 3.19 8.61 -14.50
N VAL A 125 2.86 8.35 -13.24
CA VAL A 125 3.25 9.21 -12.14
C VAL A 125 4.63 8.76 -11.66
N THR A 126 5.64 8.96 -12.50
CA THR A 126 7.03 8.86 -12.06
C THR A 126 7.27 10.02 -11.10
N VAL A 127 7.61 9.69 -9.87
CA VAL A 127 8.25 10.66 -8.96
C VAL A 127 9.53 11.06 -9.68
N ALA A 128 9.63 12.30 -10.16
CA ALA A 128 10.91 12.87 -10.45
C ALA A 128 11.67 12.79 -9.12
N GLU A 129 12.58 11.84 -9.01
CA GLU A 129 13.58 11.83 -7.96
C GLU A 129 14.36 13.12 -8.16
N GLU A 130 14.05 14.14 -7.36
CA GLU A 130 15.00 15.21 -7.16
C GLU A 130 16.27 14.52 -6.67
N PRO A 131 17.42 14.75 -7.35
CA PRO A 131 18.66 14.15 -6.88
C PRO A 131 18.81 14.60 -5.42
N VAL A 132 18.74 13.64 -4.50
CA VAL A 132 19.16 13.86 -3.13
C VAL A 132 20.62 14.21 -3.26
N GLU A 133 20.96 15.49 -3.10
CA GLU A 133 22.34 15.90 -2.86
C GLU A 133 22.81 15.08 -1.66
N GLU A 134 23.56 14.05 -1.97
CA GLU A 134 24.33 13.29 -0.97
C GLU A 134 25.22 14.31 -0.24
N ALA A 135 24.87 14.59 0.98
CA ALA A 135 25.80 15.20 1.90
C ALA A 135 26.80 14.11 2.31
N PRO A 136 28.06 14.15 1.83
CA PRO A 136 29.06 13.19 2.23
C PRO A 136 29.71 13.68 3.52
N ALA A 137 29.27 13.25 4.68
CA ALA A 137 30.05 13.45 5.92
C ALA A 137 29.51 12.73 7.17
N GLU A 138 28.92 11.54 7.09
CA GLU A 138 28.66 10.78 8.36
C GLU A 138 28.85 9.25 8.25
N ALA A 139 29.34 8.74 7.12
CA ALA A 139 29.57 7.32 6.95
C ALA A 139 30.92 6.81 7.51
N GLU A 140 31.89 7.67 7.78
CA GLU A 140 33.22 7.23 8.28
C GLU A 140 33.30 7.00 9.79
N LYS A 141 32.27 7.37 10.56
CA LYS A 141 32.25 7.11 12.02
C LYS A 141 31.45 5.89 12.47
N ALA A 142 30.79 5.21 11.54
CA ALA A 142 30.02 4.01 11.85
C ALA A 142 30.81 2.71 11.60
N GLU A 143 31.84 2.74 10.77
CA GLU A 143 32.66 1.54 10.50
C GLU A 143 33.73 1.26 11.56
N GLU A 144 34.22 2.27 12.28
CA GLU A 144 35.21 2.07 13.35
C GLU A 144 34.61 1.53 14.66
N LYS A 145 33.25 1.56 14.79
CA LYS A 145 32.56 0.99 15.96
C LYS A 145 32.01 -0.42 15.75
N ALA A 146 32.01 -0.91 14.52
CA ALA A 146 31.51 -2.24 14.19
C ALA A 146 32.56 -3.35 14.33
N THR A 147 33.85 -3.01 14.37
CA THR A 147 34.93 -3.99 14.46
C THR A 147 35.35 -4.33 15.91
N GLU A 148 34.82 -3.60 16.91
CA GLU A 148 35.18 -3.83 18.32
C GLU A 148 34.13 -4.64 19.13
N VAL A 149 33.05 -5.06 18.49
CA VAL A 149 31.94 -5.78 19.15
C VAL A 149 31.78 -7.23 18.65
N GLU A 150 32.55 -7.67 17.64
CA GLU A 150 32.43 -9.03 17.11
C GLU A 150 33.23 -10.11 17.84
N ALA A 151 34.17 -9.74 18.72
CA ALA A 151 35.01 -10.71 19.40
C ALA A 151 34.39 -11.48 20.60
N PRO A 152 33.35 -11.00 21.34
CA PRO A 152 32.80 -11.76 22.46
C PRO A 152 31.55 -12.59 22.16
N VAL A 153 31.06 -12.63 20.91
CA VAL A 153 29.80 -13.32 20.59
C VAL A 153 30.04 -14.75 20.06
N GLU A 154 31.17 -15.02 19.44
CA GLU A 154 31.51 -16.36 18.95
C GLU A 154 31.80 -17.36 20.06
N GLU A 155 32.47 -16.95 21.16
CA GLU A 155 32.77 -17.82 22.27
C GLU A 155 31.54 -18.27 23.08
N LYS A 156 30.48 -17.46 23.10
CA LYS A 156 29.21 -17.82 23.74
C LYS A 156 28.30 -18.72 22.91
N VAL A 157 28.47 -18.74 21.60
CA VAL A 157 27.67 -19.58 20.70
C VAL A 157 28.21 -21.01 20.65
N GLU A 158 29.52 -21.18 20.88
CA GLU A 158 30.16 -22.49 20.95
C GLU A 158 29.83 -23.22 22.26
N GLU A 159 29.81 -22.50 23.38
CA GLU A 159 29.46 -23.04 24.71
C GLU A 159 27.99 -23.51 24.78
N VAL A 160 27.05 -22.76 24.15
CA VAL A 160 25.62 -23.13 24.10
C VAL A 160 25.37 -24.32 23.16
N LYS A 161 26.24 -24.55 22.15
CA LYS A 161 26.14 -25.73 21.29
C LYS A 161 26.65 -27.00 21.96
N ALA A 162 27.67 -26.90 22.79
CA ALA A 162 28.18 -28.05 23.52
C ALA A 162 27.20 -28.55 24.59
N GLU A 163 26.55 -27.64 25.34
CA GLU A 163 25.51 -28.00 26.33
C GLU A 163 24.23 -28.60 25.68
N ALA A 164 23.88 -28.17 24.45
CA ALA A 164 22.72 -28.72 23.76
C ALA A 164 22.96 -30.13 23.18
N GLU A 165 24.21 -30.50 22.95
CA GLU A 165 24.58 -31.83 22.43
C GLU A 165 24.66 -32.85 23.57
N GLU A 166 25.14 -32.48 24.74
CA GLU A 166 25.16 -33.33 25.97
C GLU A 166 23.73 -33.62 26.47
N ALA A 167 22.83 -32.62 26.42
CA ALA A 167 21.42 -32.82 26.82
C ALA A 167 20.63 -33.73 25.88
N LYS A 168 21.07 -33.90 24.64
CA LYS A 168 20.46 -34.84 23.70
C LYS A 168 20.93 -36.27 23.89
N ALA A 169 22.18 -36.47 24.27
CA ALA A 169 22.76 -37.78 24.57
C ALA A 169 22.11 -38.42 25.81
N GLU A 170 21.88 -37.61 26.88
CA GLU A 170 21.21 -38.13 28.09
C GLU A 170 19.75 -38.48 27.91
N THR A 171 19.06 -37.85 26.93
CA THR A 171 17.64 -38.17 26.66
C THR A 171 17.49 -39.42 25.79
N GLU A 172 18.44 -39.77 24.93
CA GLU A 172 18.42 -41.00 24.16
C GLU A 172 18.76 -42.24 25.01
N GLU A 173 19.72 -42.15 25.93
CA GLU A 173 20.08 -43.25 26.82
C GLU A 173 18.95 -43.62 27.81
N LYS A 174 18.15 -42.64 28.28
CA LYS A 174 16.94 -42.87 29.09
C LYS A 174 15.70 -43.41 28.33
N ALA A 175 15.74 -43.29 27.02
CA ALA A 175 14.65 -43.83 26.17
C ALA A 175 14.89 -45.29 25.84
N GLU A 176 16.12 -45.74 25.71
CA GLU A 176 16.46 -47.14 25.47
C GLU A 176 16.27 -48.03 26.71
N GLU A 177 16.58 -47.52 27.92
CA GLU A 177 16.36 -48.27 29.16
C GLU A 177 14.88 -48.54 29.53
N LYS A 178 13.94 -47.82 28.92
CA LYS A 178 12.50 -47.99 29.12
C LYS A 178 11.82 -48.97 28.15
N THR A 179 12.54 -49.46 27.15
CA THR A 179 12.02 -50.40 26.16
C THR A 179 12.43 -51.86 26.41
N GLU A 180 13.31 -52.10 27.41
CA GLU A 180 13.74 -53.47 27.78
C GLU A 180 13.21 -53.99 29.16
N ALA A 181 12.22 -53.31 29.76
CA ALA A 181 11.60 -53.78 31.01
C ALA A 181 10.12 -54.18 30.83
#